data_a354dc8de721e3e8bbc3075779bfb98d
#
_entry.id   a354dc8de721e3e8bbc3075779bfb98d
#
_cell.length_a   1.000
_cell.length_b   1.000
_cell.length_c   1.000
_cell.angle_alpha   90.00
_cell.angle_beta   90.00
_cell.angle_gamma   90.00
#
_symmetry.space_group_name_H-M   'P 1'
#
loop_
_entity.id
_entity.type
_entity.pdbx_description
1 polymer ?
#
loop_
_entity_poly.entity_id
_entity_poly.type
_entity_poly.pdbx_seq_one_letter_code
_entity_poly.pdbx_strand_id
1 'polypeptide(L)'
;MEIREYNTQRTCGVWLVYIGVIIIVSAISGGELLIQPFILGVGYSLGYFLIFVLPYLNRKLAYGNNSKFQDKMDNITLIVTVILCTICGLFIGFDNLRLLWLSILIVIGLHFFGFYFSQGKLMIVLGVLTIINGLVGILIVNIPFLVVALIDGILKIVIGFRMFFNRTH
;
A
#
# COMPACT_ATOMS: atom_id res chain seq x y z
N MET A 1 28.97 -9.09 -5.15
CA MET A 1 27.75 -8.26 -5.10
C MET A 1 26.60 -9.20 -5.44
N GLU A 2 25.93 -9.74 -4.43
CA GLU A 2 24.80 -10.68 -4.64
C GLU A 2 23.71 -9.95 -5.39
N ILE A 3 23.32 -10.48 -6.54
CA ILE A 3 22.16 -10.00 -7.29
C ILE A 3 20.95 -10.35 -6.43
N ARG A 4 20.29 -9.34 -5.86
CA ARG A 4 19.05 -9.53 -5.10
C ARG A 4 17.96 -9.94 -6.07
N GLU A 5 17.52 -11.18 -5.99
CA GLU A 5 16.34 -11.64 -6.72
C GLU A 5 15.07 -11.20 -5.99
N TYR A 6 14.24 -10.42 -6.69
CA TYR A 6 12.94 -9.96 -6.18
C TYR A 6 11.83 -10.91 -6.66
N ASN A 7 11.84 -12.14 -6.16
CA ASN A 7 10.99 -13.23 -6.65
C ASN A 7 9.49 -12.96 -6.54
N THR A 8 9.06 -12.17 -5.57
CA THR A 8 7.64 -11.84 -5.32
C THR A 8 7.20 -10.48 -5.86
N GLN A 9 8.07 -9.76 -6.57
CA GLN A 9 7.80 -8.42 -7.09
C GLN A 9 6.55 -8.37 -7.98
N ARG A 10 6.36 -9.37 -8.83
CA ARG A 10 5.20 -9.46 -9.72
C ARG A 10 3.89 -9.67 -8.95
N THR A 11 3.91 -10.49 -7.92
CA THR A 11 2.77 -10.71 -7.01
C THR A 11 2.40 -9.41 -6.30
N CYS A 12 3.40 -8.68 -5.81
CA CYS A 12 3.21 -7.37 -5.19
C CYS A 12 2.67 -6.34 -6.20
N GLY A 13 3.14 -6.38 -7.46
CA GLY A 13 2.59 -5.53 -8.52
C GLY A 13 1.09 -5.72 -8.72
N VAL A 14 0.61 -6.98 -8.79
CA VAL A 14 -0.82 -7.29 -8.87
C VAL A 14 -1.56 -6.79 -7.63
N TRP A 15 -0.98 -6.98 -6.44
CA TRP A 15 -1.55 -6.46 -5.21
C TRP A 15 -1.72 -4.94 -5.22
N LEU A 16 -0.70 -4.20 -5.67
CA LEU A 16 -0.76 -2.74 -5.74
C LEU A 16 -1.84 -2.25 -6.72
N VAL A 17 -1.98 -2.89 -7.89
CA VAL A 17 -3.06 -2.57 -8.83
C VAL A 17 -4.42 -2.80 -8.17
N TYR A 18 -4.60 -3.96 -7.55
CA TYR A 18 -5.84 -4.32 -6.90
C TYR A 18 -6.20 -3.34 -5.78
N ILE A 19 -5.29 -3.10 -4.83
CA ILE A 19 -5.57 -2.22 -3.69
C ILE A 19 -5.72 -0.76 -4.12
N GLY A 20 -5.03 -0.32 -5.17
CA GLY A 20 -5.24 1.00 -5.77
C GLY A 20 -6.67 1.19 -6.25
N VAL A 21 -7.24 0.19 -6.94
CA VAL A 21 -8.67 0.21 -7.35
C VAL A 21 -9.60 0.24 -6.13
N ILE A 22 -9.34 -0.60 -5.11
CA ILE A 22 -10.16 -0.63 -3.89
C ILE A 22 -10.13 0.72 -3.16
N ILE A 23 -8.98 1.38 -3.07
CA ILE A 23 -8.86 2.71 -2.47
C ILE A 23 -9.72 3.73 -3.24
N ILE A 24 -9.64 3.75 -4.58
CA ILE A 24 -10.42 4.65 -5.41
C ILE A 24 -11.93 4.41 -5.20
N VAL A 25 -12.38 3.16 -5.28
CA VAL A 25 -13.81 2.82 -5.09
C VAL A 25 -14.27 3.19 -3.68
N SER A 26 -13.45 2.90 -2.65
CA SER A 26 -13.76 3.24 -1.26
C SER A 26 -13.85 4.74 -1.03
N ALA A 27 -12.99 5.53 -1.68
CA ALA A 27 -12.99 6.98 -1.55
C ALA A 27 -14.20 7.63 -2.28
N ILE A 28 -14.54 7.14 -3.47
CA ILE A 28 -15.71 7.62 -4.20
C ILE A 28 -17.00 7.32 -3.41
N SER A 29 -17.06 6.18 -2.74
CA SER A 29 -18.22 5.74 -1.96
C SER A 29 -18.20 6.22 -0.50
N GLY A 30 -17.15 6.95 -0.08
CA GLY A 30 -16.91 7.27 1.33
C GLY A 30 -17.88 8.29 1.92
N GLY A 31 -18.35 9.26 1.13
CA GLY A 31 -19.23 10.32 1.62
C GLY A 31 -18.61 11.07 2.80
N GLU A 32 -19.35 11.19 3.90
CA GLU A 32 -18.89 11.83 5.14
C GLU A 32 -17.72 11.10 5.82
N LEU A 33 -17.59 9.80 5.60
CA LEU A 33 -16.48 8.99 6.13
C LEU A 33 -15.18 9.15 5.33
N LEU A 34 -15.21 9.86 4.20
CA LEU A 34 -14.13 10.09 3.25
C LEU A 34 -13.63 8.82 2.55
N ILE A 35 -13.53 7.72 3.25
CA ILE A 35 -13.29 6.36 2.74
C ILE A 35 -14.36 5.47 3.34
N GLN A 36 -15.01 4.65 2.52
CA GLN A 36 -15.98 3.67 3.01
C GLN A 36 -15.24 2.49 3.67
N PRO A 37 -15.29 2.36 5.02
CA PRO A 37 -14.45 1.39 5.73
C PRO A 37 -14.78 -0.06 5.38
N PHE A 38 -16.07 -0.35 5.12
CA PHE A 38 -16.51 -1.69 4.76
C PHE A 38 -15.93 -2.12 3.41
N ILE A 39 -15.98 -1.25 2.38
CA ILE A 39 -15.41 -1.54 1.07
C ILE A 39 -13.91 -1.72 1.16
N LEU A 40 -13.22 -0.83 1.89
CA LEU A 40 -11.78 -0.93 2.08
C LEU A 40 -11.40 -2.20 2.84
N GLY A 41 -12.06 -2.49 3.96
CA GLY A 41 -11.75 -3.64 4.82
C GLY A 41 -12.02 -4.98 4.16
N VAL A 42 -13.21 -5.13 3.56
CA VAL A 42 -13.57 -6.36 2.82
C VAL A 42 -12.69 -6.51 1.59
N GLY A 43 -12.51 -5.43 0.81
CA GLY A 43 -11.66 -5.45 -0.38
C GLY A 43 -10.22 -5.81 -0.05
N TYR A 44 -9.64 -5.20 1.00
CA TYR A 44 -8.29 -5.51 1.47
C TYR A 44 -8.17 -6.99 1.86
N SER A 45 -9.06 -7.48 2.73
CA SER A 45 -9.02 -8.85 3.24
C SER A 45 -9.20 -9.89 2.12
N LEU A 46 -10.15 -9.66 1.23
CA LEU A 46 -10.41 -10.53 0.08
C LEU A 46 -9.21 -10.59 -0.87
N GLY A 47 -8.66 -9.43 -1.22
CA GLY A 47 -7.50 -9.37 -2.10
C GLY A 47 -6.26 -9.99 -1.49
N TYR A 48 -6.00 -9.75 -0.20
CA TYR A 48 -4.90 -10.38 0.51
C TYR A 48 -5.04 -11.91 0.48
N PHE A 49 -6.23 -12.43 0.80
CA PHE A 49 -6.50 -13.86 0.77
C PHE A 49 -6.30 -14.45 -0.64
N LEU A 50 -6.86 -13.82 -1.67
CA LEU A 50 -6.79 -14.31 -3.04
C LEU A 50 -5.36 -14.29 -3.61
N ILE A 51 -4.58 -13.24 -3.32
CA ILE A 51 -3.27 -13.03 -3.96
C ILE A 51 -2.14 -13.69 -3.18
N PHE A 52 -2.17 -13.65 -1.85
CA PHE A 52 -1.06 -14.13 -1.02
C PHE A 52 -1.33 -15.48 -0.34
N VAL A 53 -2.57 -15.74 0.07
CA VAL A 53 -2.89 -16.98 0.81
C VAL A 53 -3.22 -18.12 -0.14
N LEU A 54 -3.95 -17.87 -1.23
CA LEU A 54 -4.25 -18.91 -2.20
C LEU A 54 -2.99 -19.29 -3.00
N PRO A 55 -2.52 -20.55 -2.90
CA PRO A 55 -1.28 -20.98 -3.54
C PRO A 55 -1.32 -20.92 -5.08
N TYR A 56 -2.51 -20.94 -5.66
CA TYR A 56 -2.69 -20.93 -7.11
C TYR A 56 -2.20 -19.63 -7.78
N LEU A 57 -2.60 -18.47 -7.25
CA LEU A 57 -2.18 -17.17 -7.80
C LEU A 57 -0.72 -16.88 -7.46
N ASN A 58 -0.33 -17.13 -6.22
CA ASN A 58 1.04 -16.88 -5.78
C ASN A 58 2.06 -17.68 -6.61
N ARG A 59 1.83 -18.98 -6.84
CA ARG A 59 2.71 -19.83 -7.67
C ARG A 59 2.77 -19.40 -9.13
N LYS A 60 1.71 -18.81 -9.69
CA LYS A 60 1.71 -18.30 -11.08
C LYS A 60 2.42 -16.96 -11.22
N LEU A 61 2.40 -16.15 -10.19
CA LEU A 61 2.90 -14.78 -10.23
C LEU A 61 4.36 -14.69 -9.73
N ALA A 62 4.69 -15.40 -8.66
CA ALA A 62 6.03 -15.39 -8.10
C ALA A 62 6.98 -16.25 -8.93
N TYR A 63 8.23 -15.78 -9.06
CA TYR A 63 9.32 -16.56 -9.68
C TYR A 63 10.02 -17.51 -8.71
N GLY A 64 9.74 -17.39 -7.41
CA GLY A 64 10.32 -18.18 -6.34
C GLY A 64 9.91 -17.66 -4.96
N ASN A 65 10.54 -18.20 -3.92
CA ASN A 65 10.34 -17.76 -2.55
C ASN A 65 11.28 -16.60 -2.20
N ASN A 66 10.86 -15.74 -1.30
CA ASN A 66 11.73 -14.76 -0.68
C ASN A 66 12.82 -15.44 0.15
N SER A 67 13.94 -14.75 0.38
CA SER A 67 14.93 -15.16 1.37
C SER A 67 14.37 -14.98 2.78
N LYS A 68 14.92 -15.72 3.76
CA LYS A 68 14.56 -15.60 5.18
C LYS A 68 14.70 -14.16 5.69
N PHE A 69 15.67 -13.41 5.16
CA PHE A 69 15.87 -12.00 5.51
C PHE A 69 14.74 -11.13 4.96
N GLN A 70 14.35 -11.32 3.70
CA GLN A 70 13.24 -10.59 3.07
C GLN A 70 11.93 -10.83 3.81
N ASP A 71 11.59 -12.09 4.10
CA ASP A 71 10.38 -12.45 4.88
C ASP A 71 10.39 -11.80 6.27
N LYS A 72 11.57 -11.79 6.94
CA LYS A 72 11.70 -11.13 8.24
C LYS A 72 11.46 -9.63 8.14
N MET A 73 12.00 -8.96 7.12
CA MET A 73 11.80 -7.52 6.91
C MET A 73 10.35 -7.20 6.58
N ASP A 74 9.71 -8.01 5.73
CA ASP A 74 8.29 -7.85 5.39
C ASP A 74 7.41 -7.98 6.64
N ASN A 75 7.65 -9.00 7.49
CA ASN A 75 6.91 -9.20 8.73
C ASN A 75 7.10 -8.05 9.73
N ILE A 76 8.34 -7.58 9.93
CA ILE A 76 8.62 -6.42 10.78
C ILE A 76 7.87 -5.19 10.27
N THR A 77 7.94 -4.96 8.97
CA THR A 77 7.27 -3.82 8.32
C THR A 77 5.77 -3.86 8.53
N LEU A 78 5.14 -5.02 8.37
CA LEU A 78 3.70 -5.19 8.61
C LEU A 78 3.33 -4.91 10.06
N ILE A 79 4.08 -5.48 11.02
CA ILE A 79 3.83 -5.28 12.46
C ILE A 79 3.96 -3.79 12.81
N VAL A 80 5.03 -3.14 12.39
CA VAL A 80 5.26 -1.71 12.65
C VAL A 80 4.14 -0.86 12.05
N THR A 81 3.70 -1.19 10.83
CA THR A 81 2.59 -0.48 10.17
C THR A 81 1.30 -0.60 10.96
N VAL A 82 0.95 -1.80 11.43
CA VAL A 82 -0.26 -2.01 12.25
C VAL A 82 -0.18 -1.20 13.54
N ILE A 83 0.96 -1.21 14.23
CA ILE A 83 1.18 -0.43 15.46
C ILE A 83 0.99 1.07 15.17
N LEU A 84 1.64 1.61 14.13
CA LEU A 84 1.55 3.02 13.79
C LEU A 84 0.12 3.43 13.38
N CYS A 85 -0.57 2.62 12.58
CA CYS A 85 -1.98 2.88 12.22
C CYS A 85 -2.89 2.86 13.46
N THR A 86 -2.65 1.94 14.39
CA THR A 86 -3.40 1.88 15.67
C THR A 86 -3.13 3.14 16.50
N ILE A 87 -1.89 3.59 16.59
CA ILE A 87 -1.52 4.84 17.27
C ILE A 87 -2.26 6.03 16.63
N CYS A 88 -2.25 6.15 15.30
CA CYS A 88 -3.01 7.19 14.61
C CYS A 88 -4.50 7.14 14.98
N GLY A 89 -5.11 5.95 14.98
CA GLY A 89 -6.50 5.78 15.37
C GLY A 89 -6.80 6.18 16.81
N LEU A 90 -5.92 5.84 17.75
CA LEU A 90 -6.10 6.17 19.17
C LEU A 90 -5.91 7.65 19.47
N PHE A 91 -4.94 8.33 18.83
CA PHE A 91 -4.62 9.73 19.12
C PHE A 91 -5.45 10.74 18.33
N ILE A 92 -5.81 10.42 17.08
CA ILE A 92 -6.60 11.32 16.24
C ILE A 92 -8.10 11.00 16.39
N GLY A 93 -8.44 9.71 16.58
CA GLY A 93 -9.82 9.25 16.72
C GLY A 93 -10.66 9.53 15.47
N PHE A 94 -11.98 9.53 15.67
CA PHE A 94 -12.95 9.81 14.61
C PHE A 94 -13.36 11.30 14.54
N ASP A 95 -12.83 12.13 15.43
CA ASP A 95 -13.17 13.56 15.47
C ASP A 95 -12.62 14.33 14.27
N ASN A 96 -11.52 13.85 13.69
CA ASN A 96 -10.94 14.41 12.48
C ASN A 96 -10.57 13.32 11.48
N LEU A 97 -11.58 12.81 10.78
CA LEU A 97 -11.42 11.73 9.78
C LEU A 97 -10.45 12.10 8.68
N ARG A 98 -10.39 13.36 8.26
CA ARG A 98 -9.45 13.81 7.26
C ARG A 98 -8.00 13.63 7.73
N LEU A 99 -7.69 14.13 8.92
CA LEU A 99 -6.35 14.01 9.49
C LEU A 99 -6.00 12.55 9.74
N LEU A 100 -6.95 11.75 10.22
CA LEU A 100 -6.78 10.31 10.44
C LEU A 100 -6.36 9.61 9.15
N TRP A 101 -7.13 9.76 8.07
CA TRP A 101 -6.83 9.08 6.80
C TRP A 101 -5.53 9.56 6.16
N LEU A 102 -5.22 10.87 6.25
CA LEU A 102 -3.95 11.41 5.74
C LEU A 102 -2.75 10.91 6.54
N SER A 103 -2.88 10.78 7.87
CA SER A 103 -1.84 10.20 8.73
C SER A 103 -1.62 8.71 8.41
N ILE A 104 -2.69 7.94 8.24
CA ILE A 104 -2.61 6.55 7.78
C ILE A 104 -1.91 6.47 6.41
N LEU A 105 -2.21 7.39 5.49
CA LEU A 105 -1.55 7.43 4.19
C LEU A 105 -0.05 7.63 4.31
N ILE A 106 0.41 8.52 5.21
CA ILE A 106 1.83 8.72 5.49
C ILE A 106 2.46 7.46 6.09
N VAL A 107 1.79 6.79 7.03
CA VAL A 107 2.25 5.53 7.60
C VAL A 107 2.40 4.46 6.52
N ILE A 108 1.45 4.37 5.59
CA ILE A 108 1.53 3.45 4.45
C ILE A 108 2.69 3.85 3.51
N GLY A 109 2.96 5.13 3.34
CA GLY A 109 4.14 5.59 2.61
C GLY A 109 5.45 5.11 3.26
N LEU A 110 5.56 5.21 4.58
CA LEU A 110 6.71 4.68 5.34
C LEU A 110 6.84 3.15 5.23
N HIS A 111 5.73 2.44 5.27
CA HIS A 111 5.66 1.00 5.09
C HIS A 111 6.34 0.53 3.78
N PHE A 112 6.22 1.27 2.69
CA PHE A 112 6.86 0.91 1.43
C PHE A 112 8.39 0.90 1.49
N PHE A 113 9.03 1.66 2.38
CA PHE A 113 10.49 1.58 2.55
C PHE A 113 10.94 0.24 3.10
N GLY A 114 10.16 -0.38 3.99
CA GLY A 114 10.46 -1.72 4.50
C GLY A 114 10.39 -2.80 3.41
N PHE A 115 9.44 -2.69 2.50
CA PHE A 115 9.32 -3.60 1.36
C PHE A 115 10.38 -3.42 0.26
N TYR A 116 11.24 -2.40 0.37
CA TYR A 116 12.38 -2.28 -0.54
C TYR A 116 13.23 -3.55 -0.58
N PHE A 117 13.40 -4.21 0.55
CA PHE A 117 14.27 -5.40 0.65
C PHE A 117 13.74 -6.60 -0.13
N SER A 118 12.43 -6.73 -0.27
CA SER A 118 11.77 -7.85 -0.96
C SER A 118 11.26 -7.50 -2.35
N GLN A 119 10.93 -6.21 -2.61
CA GLN A 119 10.24 -5.77 -3.82
C GLN A 119 11.04 -4.79 -4.69
N GLY A 120 12.14 -4.24 -4.15
CA GLY A 120 13.08 -3.41 -4.90
C GLY A 120 12.77 -1.90 -4.90
N LYS A 121 13.55 -1.17 -5.72
CA LYS A 121 13.61 0.30 -5.73
C LYS A 121 12.28 1.02 -6.00
N LEU A 122 11.35 0.39 -6.71
CA LEU A 122 10.05 0.99 -7.01
C LEU A 122 9.23 1.23 -5.74
N MET A 123 9.46 0.46 -4.66
CA MET A 123 8.83 0.69 -3.36
C MET A 123 9.29 1.99 -2.71
N ILE A 124 10.56 2.35 -2.83
CA ILE A 124 11.06 3.64 -2.33
C ILE A 124 10.36 4.78 -3.06
N VAL A 125 10.27 4.70 -4.39
CA VAL A 125 9.59 5.73 -5.19
C VAL A 125 8.12 5.86 -4.78
N LEU A 126 7.42 4.73 -4.64
CA LEU A 126 6.03 4.73 -4.20
C LEU A 126 5.89 5.33 -2.80
N GLY A 127 6.77 4.94 -1.86
CA GLY A 127 6.76 5.45 -0.48
C GLY A 127 6.93 6.97 -0.43
N VAL A 128 7.93 7.50 -1.14
CA VAL A 128 8.16 8.96 -1.21
C VAL A 128 6.95 9.68 -1.79
N LEU A 129 6.41 9.22 -2.93
CA LEU A 129 5.26 9.85 -3.57
C LEU A 129 3.99 9.80 -2.70
N THR A 130 3.76 8.68 -2.01
CA THR A 130 2.63 8.52 -1.09
C THR A 130 2.76 9.47 0.12
N ILE A 131 3.96 9.61 0.70
CA ILE A 131 4.20 10.54 1.81
C ILE A 131 3.98 11.99 1.36
N ILE A 132 4.55 12.39 0.22
CA ILE A 132 4.37 13.74 -0.33
C ILE A 132 2.88 14.01 -0.54
N ASN A 133 2.13 13.09 -1.14
CA ASN A 133 0.70 13.21 -1.35
C ASN A 133 -0.07 13.39 -0.04
N GLY A 134 0.26 12.61 1.01
CA GLY A 134 -0.33 12.75 2.33
C GLY A 134 -0.02 14.10 3.00
N LEU A 135 1.24 14.54 2.92
CA LEU A 135 1.67 15.85 3.46
C LEU A 135 0.99 17.02 2.74
N VAL A 136 0.88 16.97 1.41
CA VAL A 136 0.15 17.96 0.62
C VAL A 136 -1.32 18.00 1.05
N GLY A 137 -1.95 16.84 1.30
CA GLY A 137 -3.31 16.77 1.81
C GLY A 137 -3.50 17.38 3.21
N ILE A 138 -2.46 17.31 4.07
CA ILE A 138 -2.48 17.95 5.40
C ILE A 138 -2.26 19.46 5.29
N LEU A 139 -1.26 19.89 4.54
CA LEU A 139 -0.85 21.29 4.46
C LEU A 139 -1.82 22.16 3.66
N ILE A 140 -2.44 21.60 2.61
CA ILE A 140 -3.36 22.32 1.74
C ILE A 140 -4.79 21.85 1.99
N VAL A 141 -5.41 22.41 3.01
CA VAL A 141 -6.76 22.01 3.48
C VAL A 141 -7.83 22.15 2.39
N ASN A 142 -7.67 23.07 1.45
CA ASN A 142 -8.62 23.33 0.37
C ASN A 142 -8.65 22.22 -0.69
N ILE A 143 -7.67 21.33 -0.76
CA ILE A 143 -7.71 20.18 -1.67
C ILE A 143 -8.74 19.18 -1.14
N PRO A 144 -9.76 18.79 -1.92
CA PRO A 144 -10.68 17.74 -1.50
C PRO A 144 -9.93 16.44 -1.18
N PHE A 145 -10.29 15.78 -0.08
CA PHE A 145 -9.68 14.51 0.29
C PHE A 145 -9.77 13.46 -0.83
N LEU A 146 -10.88 13.45 -1.58
CA LEU A 146 -11.06 12.56 -2.72
C LEU A 146 -9.92 12.67 -3.74
N VAL A 147 -9.43 13.89 -4.01
CA VAL A 147 -8.30 14.10 -4.94
C VAL A 147 -7.04 13.41 -4.43
N VAL A 148 -6.74 13.55 -3.13
CA VAL A 148 -5.59 12.89 -2.51
C VAL A 148 -5.71 11.37 -2.59
N ALA A 149 -6.90 10.82 -2.31
CA ALA A 149 -7.16 9.39 -2.38
C ALA A 149 -7.08 8.84 -3.83
N LEU A 150 -7.57 9.61 -4.81
CA LEU A 150 -7.46 9.24 -6.23
C LEU A 150 -6.00 9.22 -6.69
N ILE A 151 -5.21 10.23 -6.32
CA ILE A 151 -3.77 10.28 -6.62
C ILE A 151 -3.07 9.07 -6.02
N ASP A 152 -3.32 8.74 -4.76
CA ASP A 152 -2.74 7.58 -4.10
C ASP A 152 -3.09 6.26 -4.79
N GLY A 153 -4.37 6.08 -5.12
CA GLY A 153 -4.82 4.89 -5.85
C GLY A 153 -4.16 4.76 -7.23
N ILE A 154 -4.08 5.87 -7.99
CA ILE A 154 -3.44 5.91 -9.31
C ILE A 154 -1.94 5.61 -9.20
N LEU A 155 -1.23 6.17 -8.21
CA LEU A 155 0.19 5.89 -7.98
C LEU A 155 0.42 4.39 -7.75
N LYS A 156 -0.41 3.74 -6.94
CA LYS A 156 -0.34 2.30 -6.69
C LYS A 156 -0.60 1.49 -7.96
N ILE A 157 -1.58 1.88 -8.77
CA ILE A 157 -1.90 1.21 -10.04
C ILE A 157 -0.72 1.33 -11.01
N VAL A 158 -0.18 2.53 -11.21
CA VAL A 158 0.92 2.77 -12.15
C VAL A 158 2.19 2.02 -11.73
N ILE A 159 2.58 2.13 -10.46
CA ILE A 159 3.76 1.41 -9.94
C ILE A 159 3.52 -0.10 -9.95
N GLY A 160 2.31 -0.56 -9.61
CA GLY A 160 1.93 -1.98 -9.66
C GLY A 160 2.06 -2.57 -11.06
N PHE A 161 1.56 -1.88 -12.08
CA PHE A 161 1.76 -2.30 -13.47
C PHE A 161 3.24 -2.33 -13.85
N ARG A 162 4.00 -1.31 -13.46
CA ARG A 162 5.43 -1.27 -13.74
C ARG A 162 6.16 -2.45 -13.09
N MET A 163 5.82 -2.81 -11.85
CA MET A 163 6.39 -3.97 -11.16
C MET A 163 5.99 -5.30 -11.81
N PHE A 164 4.75 -5.39 -12.31
CA PHE A 164 4.27 -6.58 -12.99
C PHE A 164 5.02 -6.87 -14.29
N PHE A 165 5.33 -5.84 -15.07
CA PHE A 165 6.04 -5.97 -16.35
C PHE A 165 7.56 -5.88 -16.24
N ASN A 166 8.09 -5.40 -15.11
CA ASN A 166 9.52 -5.26 -14.92
C ASN A 166 10.15 -6.63 -14.62
N ARG A 167 10.84 -7.18 -15.60
CA ARG A 167 11.69 -8.37 -15.42
C ARG A 167 13.04 -7.90 -14.92
N THR A 168 13.19 -7.67 -13.63
CA THR A 168 14.52 -7.50 -13.04
C THR A 168 15.15 -8.88 -12.91
N HIS A 169 16.02 -9.20 -13.89
CA HIS A 169 17.01 -10.26 -13.76
C HIS A 169 18.12 -9.80 -12.85
#